data_fec6add80b5f26e6e2b687e095e544d5
#
_entry.id   fec6add80b5f26e6e2b687e095e544d5
#
_cell.length_a   1.000
_cell.length_b   1.000
_cell.length_c   1.000
_cell.angle_alpha   90.00
_cell.angle_beta   90.00
_cell.angle_gamma   90.00
#
_symmetry.space_group_name_H-M   'P 1'
#
loop_
_entity.id
_entity.type
_entity.pdbx_description
1 polymer ?
#
loop_
_entity_poly.entity_id
_entity_poly.type
_entity_poly.pdbx_seq_one_letter_code
_entity_poly.pdbx_strand_id
1 'polypeptide(L)'
;MPYLDLSPDFKPYYEIHDATDPWTRPQTIVFVHGFTESTEAFRAWVPYLSRQYRVVTYDLRGFGRTAPVDSDFTYSTELYVDDLVRVINHLAGEPVHIVAFKSGGISTMRLAATRPDLVRSITLACPPMVAPGGADWQPFMEAHGMRAWARKTMPSRLGKDAPPRAIDWWTDLMGATSITTARAYLRWVGTTEAGKDMPAITCPTLVILTKLSEQTNVAAGQVPPETVQKGMPHAEIKLLDLDCYHPAASHPDLCAPVMLSFLQKLA
;
A
#
# COMPACT_ATOMS: atom_id res chain seq x y z
N MET A 1 8.20 -7.19 22.11
CA MET A 1 8.32 -8.02 20.89
C MET A 1 7.59 -7.28 19.76
N PRO A 2 8.04 -7.33 18.53
CA PRO A 2 7.50 -6.50 17.44
C PRO A 2 6.19 -7.06 16.84
N TYR A 3 5.37 -7.73 17.61
CA TYR A 3 4.06 -8.26 17.21
C TYR A 3 2.97 -7.67 18.09
N LEU A 4 1.87 -7.21 17.46
CA LEU A 4 0.66 -6.80 18.16
C LEU A 4 -0.23 -8.01 18.41
N ASP A 5 -0.80 -8.13 19.59
CA ASP A 5 -1.83 -9.13 19.91
C ASP A 5 -3.21 -8.47 19.74
N LEU A 6 -3.67 -8.34 18.49
CA LEU A 6 -4.93 -7.67 18.16
C LEU A 6 -6.13 -8.60 18.23
N SER A 7 -5.92 -9.88 17.90
CA SER A 7 -6.90 -10.95 18.04
C SER A 7 -6.20 -12.32 17.92
N PRO A 8 -6.87 -13.43 18.30
CA PRO A 8 -6.27 -14.77 18.20
C PRO A 8 -5.77 -15.13 16.79
N ASP A 9 -6.42 -14.59 15.77
CA ASP A 9 -6.17 -14.86 14.34
C ASP A 9 -5.40 -13.74 13.63
N PHE A 10 -5.04 -12.63 14.34
CA PHE A 10 -4.29 -11.53 13.75
C PHE A 10 -3.29 -10.93 14.74
N LYS A 11 -2.03 -11.31 14.55
CA LYS A 11 -0.87 -10.83 15.29
C LYS A 11 0.15 -10.24 14.32
N PRO A 12 -0.11 -9.03 13.79
CA PRO A 12 0.76 -8.44 12.79
C PRO A 12 2.12 -8.07 13.37
N TYR A 13 3.17 -8.30 12.57
CA TYR A 13 4.46 -7.68 12.80
C TYR A 13 4.34 -6.17 12.53
N TYR A 14 5.00 -5.34 13.34
CA TYR A 14 5.03 -3.90 13.16
C TYR A 14 6.36 -3.29 13.56
N GLU A 15 6.63 -2.09 13.05
CA GLU A 15 7.75 -1.25 13.45
C GLU A 15 7.27 0.18 13.69
N ILE A 16 7.94 0.87 14.62
CA ILE A 16 7.74 2.30 14.89
C ILE A 16 9.07 2.98 14.66
N HIS A 17 9.06 3.98 13.78
CA HIS A 17 10.21 4.83 13.50
C HIS A 17 9.86 6.26 13.93
N ASP A 18 10.45 6.67 15.03
CA ASP A 18 10.26 7.99 15.63
C ASP A 18 11.62 8.59 15.98
N ALA A 19 12.02 9.59 15.20
CA ALA A 19 13.21 10.39 15.42
C ALA A 19 12.85 11.85 15.71
N THR A 20 11.61 12.11 16.12
CA THR A 20 11.14 13.45 16.50
C THR A 20 11.77 13.90 17.81
N ASP A 21 11.73 15.20 18.07
CA ASP A 21 12.26 15.72 19.33
C ASP A 21 11.39 15.29 20.52
N PRO A 22 11.98 14.84 21.65
CA PRO A 22 11.23 14.27 22.78
C PRO A 22 10.24 15.24 23.45
N TRP A 23 10.35 16.52 23.19
CA TRP A 23 9.43 17.57 23.70
C TRP A 23 8.29 17.89 22.75
N THR A 24 8.18 17.22 21.60
CA THR A 24 7.11 17.39 20.63
C THR A 24 6.01 16.34 20.79
N ARG A 25 4.89 16.55 20.14
CA ARG A 25 3.80 15.56 19.98
C ARG A 25 3.57 15.32 18.49
N PRO A 26 4.35 14.46 17.86
CA PRO A 26 4.25 14.23 16.44
C PRO A 26 2.94 13.55 16.07
N GLN A 27 2.35 13.94 14.95
CA GLN A 27 1.25 13.20 14.37
C GLN A 27 1.76 11.85 13.84
N THR A 28 0.88 10.85 13.84
CA THR A 28 1.22 9.49 13.39
C THR A 28 0.89 9.30 11.91
N ILE A 29 1.83 8.69 11.19
CA ILE A 29 1.64 8.16 9.84
C ILE A 29 1.59 6.65 9.92
N VAL A 30 0.55 6.02 9.36
CA VAL A 30 0.44 4.56 9.21
C VAL A 30 0.63 4.18 7.76
N PHE A 31 1.56 3.27 7.50
CA PHE A 31 1.83 2.74 6.17
C PHE A 31 1.10 1.43 5.91
N VAL A 32 0.47 1.31 4.74
CA VAL A 32 -0.27 0.14 4.28
C VAL A 32 0.34 -0.35 2.96
N HIS A 33 1.00 -1.51 3.00
CA HIS A 33 1.69 -2.05 1.82
C HIS A 33 0.76 -2.73 0.82
N GLY A 34 1.28 -3.03 -0.37
CA GLY A 34 0.57 -3.74 -1.42
C GLY A 34 0.75 -5.26 -1.35
N PHE A 35 0.18 -5.93 -2.35
CA PHE A 35 0.28 -7.39 -2.54
C PHE A 35 1.73 -7.85 -2.54
N THR A 36 2.02 -8.91 -1.76
CA THR A 36 3.34 -9.56 -1.64
C THR A 36 4.46 -8.69 -1.07
N GLU A 37 4.11 -7.60 -0.42
CA GLU A 37 5.06 -6.70 0.25
C GLU A 37 5.07 -6.93 1.77
N SER A 38 5.84 -6.10 2.47
CA SER A 38 5.96 -6.08 3.93
C SER A 38 6.41 -4.69 4.40
N THR A 39 6.65 -4.53 5.70
CA THR A 39 7.25 -3.32 6.30
C THR A 39 8.54 -2.88 5.60
N GLU A 40 9.31 -3.82 5.04
CA GLU A 40 10.55 -3.54 4.30
C GLU A 40 10.33 -2.67 3.04
N ALA A 41 9.12 -2.68 2.47
CA ALA A 41 8.80 -1.84 1.30
C ALA A 41 8.92 -0.35 1.59
N PHE A 42 8.81 0.04 2.86
CA PHE A 42 8.78 1.44 3.29
C PHE A 42 10.14 1.99 3.72
N ARG A 43 11.18 1.14 3.76
CA ARG A 43 12.52 1.48 4.27
C ARG A 43 13.12 2.77 3.67
N ALA A 44 12.85 3.05 2.39
CA ALA A 44 13.35 4.24 1.72
C ALA A 44 12.51 5.51 2.00
N TRP A 45 11.28 5.36 2.52
CA TRP A 45 10.39 6.46 2.87
C TRP A 45 10.58 6.96 4.30
N VAL A 46 10.88 6.04 5.22
CA VAL A 46 11.03 6.32 6.65
C VAL A 46 11.99 7.49 6.93
N PRO A 47 13.18 7.58 6.32
CA PRO A 47 14.13 8.68 6.59
C PRO A 47 13.60 10.08 6.24
N TYR A 48 12.68 10.20 5.28
CA TYR A 48 12.06 11.48 4.91
C TYR A 48 11.06 11.97 5.94
N LEU A 49 10.49 11.07 6.73
CA LEU A 49 9.29 11.33 7.52
C LEU A 49 9.54 11.25 9.03
N SER A 50 10.38 10.32 9.48
CA SER A 50 10.54 9.99 10.91
C SER A 50 11.10 11.14 11.77
N ARG A 51 11.70 12.17 11.16
CA ARG A 51 12.16 13.36 11.89
C ARG A 51 11.02 14.32 12.24
N GLN A 52 9.88 14.23 11.57
CA GLN A 52 8.73 15.15 11.74
C GLN A 52 7.47 14.43 12.21
N TYR A 53 7.36 13.14 11.94
CA TYR A 53 6.20 12.30 12.22
C TYR A 53 6.60 11.02 12.92
N ARG A 54 5.72 10.49 13.73
CA ARG A 54 5.80 9.11 14.23
C ARG A 54 5.33 8.17 13.13
N VAL A 55 6.23 7.40 12.54
CA VAL A 55 5.95 6.50 11.42
C VAL A 55 5.71 5.09 11.93
N VAL A 56 4.55 4.54 11.62
CA VAL A 56 4.15 3.18 11.94
C VAL A 56 4.05 2.38 10.64
N THR A 57 4.76 1.27 10.56
CA THR A 57 4.65 0.28 9.49
C THR A 57 4.18 -1.05 10.08
N TYR A 58 3.38 -1.81 9.36
CA TYR A 58 2.97 -3.15 9.79
C TYR A 58 2.78 -4.07 8.59
N ASP A 59 2.95 -5.35 8.84
CA ASP A 59 2.73 -6.39 7.83
C ASP A 59 1.25 -6.78 7.83
N LEU A 60 0.62 -6.68 6.68
CA LEU A 60 -0.77 -7.07 6.48
C LEU A 60 -0.96 -8.56 6.79
N ARG A 61 -2.20 -8.95 7.09
CA ARG A 61 -2.60 -10.34 7.32
C ARG A 61 -2.11 -11.25 6.20
N GLY A 62 -1.30 -12.24 6.56
CA GLY A 62 -0.74 -13.22 5.63
C GLY A 62 0.56 -12.82 4.96
N PHE A 63 1.07 -11.60 5.17
CA PHE A 63 2.26 -11.09 4.48
C PHE A 63 3.41 -10.80 5.43
N GLY A 64 4.62 -10.71 4.84
CA GLY A 64 5.83 -10.38 5.56
C GLY A 64 6.15 -11.37 6.68
N ARG A 65 6.28 -10.85 7.89
CA ARG A 65 6.51 -11.62 9.13
C ARG A 65 5.20 -12.00 9.86
N THR A 66 4.06 -11.47 9.40
CA THR A 66 2.74 -11.91 9.87
C THR A 66 2.46 -13.31 9.32
N ALA A 67 1.89 -14.18 10.18
CA ALA A 67 1.67 -15.57 9.80
C ALA A 67 0.89 -15.69 8.47
N PRO A 68 1.31 -16.59 7.56
CA PRO A 68 0.59 -16.84 6.33
C PRO A 68 -0.82 -17.39 6.64
N VAL A 69 -1.74 -17.18 5.70
CA VAL A 69 -3.08 -17.75 5.77
C VAL A 69 -3.19 -19.00 4.90
N ASP A 70 -4.19 -19.83 5.19
CA ASP A 70 -4.51 -21.00 4.40
C ASP A 70 -5.07 -20.63 3.02
N SER A 71 -4.98 -21.57 2.08
CA SER A 71 -5.41 -21.33 0.71
C SER A 71 -6.90 -21.11 0.51
N ASP A 72 -7.75 -21.56 1.45
CA ASP A 72 -9.20 -21.37 1.49
C ASP A 72 -9.62 -20.13 2.29
N PHE A 73 -8.68 -19.43 2.93
CA PHE A 73 -8.95 -18.20 3.66
C PHE A 73 -9.67 -17.19 2.78
N THR A 74 -10.71 -16.56 3.34
CA THR A 74 -11.53 -15.57 2.62
C THR A 74 -11.14 -14.16 3.05
N TYR A 75 -10.47 -13.45 2.16
CA TYR A 75 -10.23 -12.01 2.32
C TYR A 75 -11.47 -11.21 1.94
N SER A 76 -11.65 -10.06 2.60
CA SER A 76 -12.60 -9.03 2.19
C SER A 76 -12.01 -7.64 2.43
N THR A 77 -12.59 -6.63 1.78
CA THR A 77 -12.19 -5.24 2.02
C THR A 77 -12.49 -4.83 3.47
N GLU A 78 -13.62 -5.27 3.99
CA GLU A 78 -14.06 -5.02 5.37
C GLU A 78 -13.11 -5.64 6.39
N LEU A 79 -12.61 -6.86 6.14
CA LEU A 79 -11.60 -7.49 7.00
C LEU A 79 -10.32 -6.65 7.09
N TYR A 80 -9.82 -6.16 5.95
CA TYR A 80 -8.63 -5.31 5.94
C TYR A 80 -8.88 -3.94 6.58
N VAL A 81 -10.09 -3.40 6.47
CA VAL A 81 -10.50 -2.17 7.18
C VAL A 81 -10.51 -2.43 8.69
N ASP A 82 -11.10 -3.52 9.15
CA ASP A 82 -11.15 -3.87 10.57
C ASP A 82 -9.73 -4.08 11.14
N ASP A 83 -8.86 -4.76 10.41
CA ASP A 83 -7.45 -4.94 10.80
C ASP A 83 -6.74 -3.58 10.92
N LEU A 84 -6.94 -2.67 9.95
CA LEU A 84 -6.34 -1.33 9.97
C LEU A 84 -6.90 -0.47 11.12
N VAL A 85 -8.20 -0.53 11.40
CA VAL A 85 -8.83 0.14 12.55
C VAL A 85 -8.20 -0.34 13.87
N ARG A 86 -8.01 -1.64 14.02
CA ARG A 86 -7.36 -2.21 15.23
C ARG A 86 -5.92 -1.73 15.38
N VAL A 87 -5.15 -1.68 14.28
CA VAL A 87 -3.78 -1.15 14.27
C VAL A 87 -3.77 0.32 14.68
N ILE A 88 -4.63 1.17 14.09
CA ILE A 88 -4.74 2.59 14.43
C ILE A 88 -5.08 2.79 15.91
N ASN A 89 -6.12 2.11 16.40
CA ASN A 89 -6.56 2.24 17.78
C ASN A 89 -5.49 1.81 18.79
N HIS A 90 -4.73 0.75 18.47
CA HIS A 90 -3.72 0.22 19.37
C HIS A 90 -2.44 1.05 19.37
N LEU A 91 -1.99 1.53 18.20
CA LEU A 91 -0.70 2.19 18.06
C LEU A 91 -0.76 3.72 18.10
N ALA A 92 -1.86 4.32 17.67
CA ALA A 92 -2.01 5.77 17.64
C ALA A 92 -3.00 6.31 18.68
N GLY A 93 -4.17 5.71 18.79
CA GLY A 93 -5.25 6.16 19.69
C GLY A 93 -5.87 7.51 19.28
N GLU A 94 -5.52 8.03 18.10
CA GLU A 94 -5.99 9.29 17.52
C GLU A 94 -6.08 9.17 15.99
N PRO A 95 -6.74 10.10 15.28
CA PRO A 95 -6.77 10.09 13.83
C PRO A 95 -5.36 10.22 13.23
N VAL A 96 -5.08 9.46 12.16
CA VAL A 96 -3.76 9.33 11.56
C VAL A 96 -3.71 9.78 10.11
N HIS A 97 -2.52 10.07 9.61
CA HIS A 97 -2.24 10.10 8.18
C HIS A 97 -2.00 8.66 7.70
N ILE A 98 -2.55 8.28 6.56
CA ILE A 98 -2.34 6.94 5.99
C ILE A 98 -1.62 7.05 4.66
N VAL A 99 -0.58 6.25 4.48
CA VAL A 99 0.16 6.11 3.22
C VAL A 99 -0.01 4.70 2.71
N ALA A 100 -0.63 4.56 1.56
CA ALA A 100 -0.90 3.26 0.99
C ALA A 100 -0.23 3.07 -0.38
N PHE A 101 0.43 1.92 -0.52
CA PHE A 101 1.03 1.50 -1.78
C PHE A 101 0.13 0.50 -2.49
N LYS A 102 -0.12 0.77 -3.77
CA LYS A 102 -0.87 -0.14 -4.65
C LYS A 102 -2.17 -0.65 -3.99
N SER A 103 -2.32 -1.96 -3.86
CA SER A 103 -3.55 -2.56 -3.33
C SER A 103 -3.81 -2.30 -1.84
N GLY A 104 -2.83 -1.82 -1.07
CA GLY A 104 -3.09 -1.23 0.25
C GLY A 104 -4.04 -0.03 0.19
N GLY A 105 -4.10 0.65 -0.96
CA GLY A 105 -5.06 1.72 -1.23
C GLY A 105 -6.53 1.29 -1.18
N ILE A 106 -6.83 0.01 -1.44
CA ILE A 106 -8.22 -0.49 -1.45
C ILE A 106 -8.86 -0.34 -0.06
N SER A 107 -8.23 -0.90 0.96
CA SER A 107 -8.71 -0.78 2.34
C SER A 107 -8.60 0.64 2.88
N THR A 108 -7.57 1.39 2.46
CA THR A 108 -7.38 2.78 2.86
C THR A 108 -8.50 3.68 2.33
N MET A 109 -8.90 3.55 1.07
CA MET A 109 -10.03 4.30 0.50
C MET A 109 -11.34 3.94 1.19
N ARG A 110 -11.60 2.64 1.42
CA ARG A 110 -12.78 2.19 2.15
C ARG A 110 -12.81 2.74 3.58
N LEU A 111 -11.68 2.71 4.30
CA LEU A 111 -11.60 3.29 5.65
C LEU A 111 -11.87 4.79 5.63
N ALA A 112 -11.24 5.53 4.73
CA ALA A 112 -11.43 6.98 4.63
C ALA A 112 -12.88 7.37 4.29
N ALA A 113 -13.59 6.54 3.50
CA ALA A 113 -14.99 6.74 3.15
C ALA A 113 -15.96 6.38 4.28
N THR A 114 -15.62 5.36 5.11
CA THR A 114 -16.56 4.81 6.11
C THR A 114 -16.23 5.22 7.55
N ARG A 115 -14.98 5.59 7.84
CA ARG A 115 -14.48 5.98 9.16
C ARG A 115 -13.60 7.24 9.08
N PRO A 116 -14.16 8.37 8.56
CA PRO A 116 -13.42 9.63 8.45
C PRO A 116 -12.92 10.15 9.80
N ASP A 117 -13.53 9.72 10.89
CA ASP A 117 -13.13 10.02 12.26
C ASP A 117 -11.72 9.51 12.62
N LEU A 118 -11.19 8.51 11.92
CA LEU A 118 -9.86 7.93 12.14
C LEU A 118 -8.78 8.46 11.17
N VAL A 119 -9.15 9.28 10.19
CA VAL A 119 -8.27 9.62 9.08
C VAL A 119 -8.06 11.12 8.95
N ARG A 120 -6.82 11.59 9.18
CA ARG A 120 -6.41 12.99 8.96
C ARG A 120 -6.21 13.29 7.48
N SER A 121 -5.56 12.41 6.77
CA SER A 121 -5.35 12.47 5.32
C SER A 121 -4.94 11.11 4.77
N ILE A 122 -5.05 10.93 3.46
CA ILE A 122 -4.53 9.77 2.77
C ILE A 122 -3.57 10.15 1.65
N THR A 123 -2.49 9.37 1.49
CA THR A 123 -1.60 9.39 0.33
C THR A 123 -1.66 8.03 -0.35
N LEU A 124 -2.05 8.01 -1.60
CA LEU A 124 -2.25 6.81 -2.40
C LEU A 124 -1.21 6.76 -3.53
N ALA A 125 -0.28 5.81 -3.49
CA ALA A 125 0.72 5.62 -4.54
C ALA A 125 0.31 4.50 -5.48
N CYS A 126 -0.16 4.87 -6.67
CA CYS A 126 -0.68 4.00 -7.73
C CYS A 126 -1.69 2.97 -7.21
N PRO A 127 -2.77 3.40 -6.52
CA PRO A 127 -3.79 2.49 -6.03
C PRO A 127 -4.57 1.90 -7.20
N PRO A 128 -4.96 0.62 -7.16
CA PRO A 128 -5.97 0.10 -8.08
C PRO A 128 -7.33 0.71 -7.73
N MET A 129 -7.97 1.31 -8.71
CA MET A 129 -9.32 1.88 -8.59
C MET A 129 -10.38 0.91 -9.13
N VAL A 130 -9.97 0.05 -10.06
CA VAL A 130 -10.71 -1.10 -10.57
C VAL A 130 -9.95 -2.37 -10.24
N ALA A 131 -10.60 -3.52 -10.37
CA ALA A 131 -9.94 -4.81 -10.12
C ALA A 131 -8.64 -4.90 -10.93
N PRO A 132 -7.49 -5.06 -10.28
CA PRO A 132 -6.23 -5.23 -11.01
C PRO A 132 -6.24 -6.55 -11.78
N GLY A 133 -5.64 -6.56 -12.96
CA GLY A 133 -5.36 -7.79 -13.70
C GLY A 133 -4.45 -8.70 -12.87
N GLY A 134 -4.65 -10.02 -12.93
CA GLY A 134 -3.76 -10.90 -12.17
C GLY A 134 -4.34 -12.27 -11.80
N ALA A 135 -5.62 -12.50 -12.00
CA ALA A 135 -6.21 -13.83 -11.80
C ALA A 135 -5.48 -14.93 -12.62
N ASP A 136 -5.00 -14.58 -13.81
CA ASP A 136 -4.27 -15.46 -14.71
C ASP A 136 -2.86 -15.84 -14.21
N TRP A 137 -2.35 -15.18 -13.17
CA TRP A 137 -1.04 -15.49 -12.60
C TRP A 137 -1.03 -16.71 -11.69
N GLN A 138 -2.18 -17.15 -11.19
CA GLN A 138 -2.23 -18.29 -10.26
C GLN A 138 -1.61 -19.56 -10.86
N PRO A 139 -1.92 -20.02 -12.10
CA PRO A 139 -1.29 -21.18 -12.68
C PRO A 139 0.24 -21.04 -12.83
N PHE A 140 0.72 -19.82 -13.15
CA PHE A 140 2.16 -19.59 -13.25
C PHE A 140 2.85 -19.67 -11.88
N MET A 141 2.26 -19.09 -10.84
CA MET A 141 2.77 -19.16 -9.47
C MET A 141 2.82 -20.60 -8.95
N GLU A 142 1.80 -21.40 -9.27
CA GLU A 142 1.73 -22.82 -8.88
C GLU A 142 2.80 -23.67 -9.58
N ALA A 143 3.05 -23.41 -10.86
CA ALA A 143 4.02 -24.15 -11.65
C ALA A 143 5.47 -23.74 -11.37
N HIS A 144 5.74 -22.48 -11.08
CA HIS A 144 7.10 -21.91 -11.05
C HIS A 144 7.47 -21.28 -9.70
N GLY A 145 6.52 -21.14 -8.77
CA GLY A 145 6.70 -20.52 -7.46
C GLY A 145 6.62 -19.00 -7.47
N MET A 146 6.47 -18.46 -6.25
CA MET A 146 6.28 -17.02 -6.03
C MET A 146 7.48 -16.17 -6.48
N ARG A 147 8.71 -16.66 -6.26
CA ARG A 147 9.93 -15.94 -6.65
C ARG A 147 10.04 -15.78 -8.19
N ALA A 148 9.69 -16.80 -8.95
CA ALA A 148 9.69 -16.74 -10.43
C ALA A 148 8.64 -15.76 -10.93
N TRP A 149 7.44 -15.78 -10.34
CA TRP A 149 6.40 -14.80 -10.64
C TRP A 149 6.84 -13.36 -10.29
N ALA A 150 7.40 -13.14 -9.10
CA ALA A 150 7.92 -11.84 -8.70
C ALA A 150 8.92 -11.33 -9.73
N ARG A 151 9.92 -12.14 -10.09
CA ARG A 151 10.94 -11.79 -11.09
C ARG A 151 10.33 -11.39 -12.44
N LYS A 152 9.36 -12.15 -12.90
CA LYS A 152 8.69 -11.92 -14.19
C LYS A 152 7.92 -10.60 -14.23
N THR A 153 7.39 -10.15 -13.10
CA THR A 153 6.57 -8.93 -13.00
C THR A 153 7.37 -7.67 -12.67
N MET A 154 8.67 -7.77 -12.34
CA MET A 154 9.48 -6.61 -11.93
C MET A 154 9.59 -5.50 -12.99
N PRO A 155 9.75 -5.78 -14.30
CA PRO A 155 9.82 -4.70 -15.30
C PRO A 155 8.61 -3.77 -15.29
N SER A 156 7.41 -4.32 -15.16
CA SER A 156 6.19 -3.51 -15.07
C SER A 156 6.06 -2.77 -13.74
N ARG A 157 6.60 -3.34 -12.65
CA ARG A 157 6.54 -2.74 -11.31
C ARG A 157 7.51 -1.59 -11.17
N LEU A 158 8.78 -1.82 -11.47
CA LEU A 158 9.87 -0.90 -11.19
C LEU A 158 10.29 -0.06 -12.40
N GLY A 159 9.79 -0.42 -13.60
CA GLY A 159 10.26 0.12 -14.87
C GLY A 159 11.37 -0.73 -15.48
N LYS A 160 11.48 -0.66 -16.81
CA LYS A 160 12.43 -1.46 -17.60
C LYS A 160 13.90 -1.14 -17.30
N ASP A 161 14.17 0.08 -16.83
CA ASP A 161 15.53 0.59 -16.58
C ASP A 161 15.93 0.45 -15.08
N ALA A 162 15.14 -0.29 -14.28
CA ALA A 162 15.45 -0.50 -12.88
C ALA A 162 16.79 -1.24 -12.70
N PRO A 163 17.64 -0.81 -11.74
CA PRO A 163 18.93 -1.46 -11.50
C PRO A 163 18.77 -2.96 -11.18
N PRO A 164 19.64 -3.85 -11.71
CA PRO A 164 19.53 -5.28 -11.47
C PRO A 164 19.46 -5.67 -10.00
N ARG A 165 20.23 -5.02 -9.13
CA ARG A 165 20.20 -5.25 -7.68
C ARG A 165 18.86 -4.87 -7.03
N ALA A 166 18.20 -3.83 -7.53
CA ALA A 166 16.86 -3.46 -7.07
C ALA A 166 15.84 -4.52 -7.50
N ILE A 167 15.94 -5.00 -8.74
CA ILE A 167 15.11 -6.09 -9.25
C ILE A 167 15.30 -7.35 -8.40
N ASP A 168 16.54 -7.71 -8.05
CA ASP A 168 16.84 -8.88 -7.21
C ASP A 168 16.21 -8.73 -5.82
N TRP A 169 16.45 -7.59 -5.17
CA TRP A 169 15.94 -7.32 -3.83
C TRP A 169 14.40 -7.37 -3.75
N TRP A 170 13.72 -6.70 -4.70
CA TRP A 170 12.27 -6.72 -4.75
C TRP A 170 11.71 -8.08 -5.13
N THR A 171 12.44 -8.85 -5.97
CA THR A 171 12.09 -10.23 -6.30
C THR A 171 12.12 -11.11 -5.06
N ASP A 172 13.14 -10.96 -4.22
CA ASP A 172 13.29 -11.75 -3.00
C ASP A 172 12.23 -11.36 -1.96
N LEU A 173 12.00 -10.06 -1.76
CA LEU A 173 10.94 -9.57 -0.87
C LEU A 173 9.57 -10.14 -1.24
N MET A 174 9.16 -9.95 -2.49
CA MET A 174 7.84 -10.36 -2.94
C MET A 174 7.72 -11.88 -3.11
N GLY A 175 8.81 -12.54 -3.48
CA GLY A 175 8.89 -13.97 -3.64
C GLY A 175 8.86 -14.76 -2.33
N ALA A 176 9.06 -14.10 -1.19
CA ALA A 176 8.96 -14.72 0.13
C ALA A 176 7.50 -14.98 0.58
N THR A 177 6.52 -14.39 -0.11
CA THR A 177 5.10 -14.59 0.21
C THR A 177 4.69 -16.05 0.03
N SER A 178 3.93 -16.61 0.98
CA SER A 178 3.36 -17.96 0.85
C SER A 178 2.43 -18.05 -0.35
N ILE A 179 2.51 -19.16 -1.09
CA ILE A 179 1.60 -19.44 -2.21
C ILE A 179 0.14 -19.56 -1.76
N THR A 180 -0.11 -20.05 -0.53
CA THR A 180 -1.45 -20.15 0.05
C THR A 180 -2.05 -18.75 0.26
N THR A 181 -1.28 -17.84 0.84
CA THR A 181 -1.67 -16.42 0.99
C THR A 181 -1.91 -15.76 -0.36
N ALA A 182 -1.00 -15.94 -1.31
CA ALA A 182 -1.12 -15.36 -2.64
C ALA A 182 -2.40 -15.82 -3.35
N ARG A 183 -2.72 -17.12 -3.28
CA ARG A 183 -3.93 -17.71 -3.84
C ARG A 183 -5.21 -17.13 -3.23
N ALA A 184 -5.27 -17.08 -1.89
CA ALA A 184 -6.40 -16.52 -1.18
C ALA A 184 -6.60 -15.04 -1.54
N TYR A 185 -5.51 -14.27 -1.58
CA TYR A 185 -5.53 -12.84 -1.91
C TYR A 185 -6.00 -12.56 -3.34
N LEU A 186 -5.52 -13.31 -4.34
CA LEU A 186 -5.89 -13.10 -5.74
C LEU A 186 -7.38 -13.33 -6.00
N ARG A 187 -8.02 -14.27 -5.27
CA ARG A 187 -9.48 -14.44 -5.36
C ARG A 187 -10.24 -13.20 -4.92
N TRP A 188 -9.77 -12.50 -3.90
CA TRP A 188 -10.40 -11.29 -3.39
C TRP A 188 -10.11 -10.08 -4.27
N VAL A 189 -8.83 -9.81 -4.57
CA VAL A 189 -8.43 -8.54 -5.21
C VAL A 189 -9.03 -8.41 -6.62
N GLY A 190 -9.24 -9.52 -7.32
CA GLY A 190 -9.89 -9.55 -8.63
C GLY A 190 -11.38 -9.17 -8.62
N THR A 191 -11.99 -9.03 -7.44
CA THR A 191 -13.40 -8.63 -7.27
C THR A 191 -13.55 -7.21 -6.72
N THR A 192 -12.44 -6.49 -6.50
CA THR A 192 -12.47 -5.17 -5.84
C THR A 192 -12.83 -4.05 -6.82
N GLU A 193 -13.54 -3.06 -6.32
CA GLU A 193 -13.94 -1.85 -7.05
C GLU A 193 -13.71 -0.62 -6.15
N ALA A 194 -12.46 -0.41 -5.74
CA ALA A 194 -12.11 0.61 -4.76
C ALA A 194 -12.47 2.04 -5.23
N GLY A 195 -12.57 2.27 -6.53
CA GLY A 195 -12.97 3.56 -7.10
C GLY A 195 -14.38 4.00 -6.71
N LYS A 196 -15.25 3.08 -6.30
CA LYS A 196 -16.61 3.48 -5.84
C LYS A 196 -16.60 4.20 -4.48
N ASP A 197 -15.54 4.09 -3.71
CA ASP A 197 -15.43 4.80 -2.44
C ASP A 197 -15.02 6.27 -2.60
N MET A 198 -14.46 6.65 -3.75
CA MET A 198 -13.95 8.00 -4.02
C MET A 198 -14.92 9.15 -3.67
N PRO A 199 -16.21 9.11 -4.04
CA PRO A 199 -17.13 10.22 -3.75
C PRO A 199 -17.43 10.43 -2.26
N ALA A 200 -17.18 9.41 -1.43
CA ALA A 200 -17.41 9.46 0.02
C ALA A 200 -16.16 9.85 0.82
N ILE A 201 -15.00 9.94 0.17
CA ILE A 201 -13.75 10.37 0.81
C ILE A 201 -13.75 11.88 0.92
N THR A 202 -13.68 12.41 2.16
CA THR A 202 -13.73 13.84 2.45
C THR A 202 -12.43 14.39 3.04
N CYS A 203 -11.53 13.51 3.52
CA CYS A 203 -10.25 13.94 4.07
C CYS A 203 -9.30 14.45 2.96
N PRO A 204 -8.34 15.33 3.29
CA PRO A 204 -7.26 15.71 2.38
C PRO A 204 -6.60 14.49 1.74
N THR A 205 -6.49 14.47 0.43
CA THR A 205 -6.05 13.31 -0.35
C THR A 205 -4.96 13.69 -1.35
N LEU A 206 -3.85 12.96 -1.32
CA LEU A 206 -2.81 12.99 -2.37
C LEU A 206 -2.86 11.67 -3.14
N VAL A 207 -2.93 11.74 -4.48
CA VAL A 207 -2.84 10.58 -5.35
C VAL A 207 -1.62 10.72 -6.26
N ILE A 208 -0.67 9.81 -6.13
CA ILE A 208 0.52 9.73 -6.99
C ILE A 208 0.24 8.69 -8.06
N LEU A 209 0.24 9.09 -9.31
CA LEU A 209 0.01 8.25 -10.48
C LEU A 209 1.23 8.29 -11.41
N THR A 210 1.28 7.33 -12.34
CA THR A 210 2.31 7.28 -13.39
C THR A 210 1.67 7.20 -14.76
N LYS A 211 2.41 7.61 -15.80
CA LYS A 211 2.00 7.48 -17.21
C LYS A 211 2.28 6.06 -17.68
N LEU A 212 1.33 5.17 -17.43
CA LEU A 212 1.46 3.76 -17.79
C LEU A 212 1.21 3.53 -19.29
N SER A 213 2.01 2.64 -19.89
CA SER A 213 1.63 1.98 -21.15
C SER A 213 0.34 1.16 -20.97
N GLU A 214 -0.39 0.90 -22.05
CA GLU A 214 -1.63 0.10 -22.00
C GLU A 214 -1.41 -1.24 -21.31
N GLN A 215 -0.31 -1.93 -21.63
CA GLN A 215 0.02 -3.21 -21.03
C GLN A 215 0.27 -3.13 -19.53
N THR A 216 0.97 -2.09 -19.07
CA THR A 216 1.27 -1.90 -17.64
C THR A 216 0.00 -1.48 -16.89
N ASN A 217 -0.87 -0.70 -17.51
CA ASN A 217 -2.11 -0.21 -16.90
C ASN A 217 -3.09 -1.33 -16.52
N VAL A 218 -3.27 -2.33 -17.40
CA VAL A 218 -4.15 -3.49 -17.12
C VAL A 218 -3.71 -4.22 -15.83
N ALA A 219 -2.40 -4.39 -15.63
CA ALA A 219 -1.87 -5.03 -14.44
C ALA A 219 -2.03 -4.19 -13.17
N ALA A 220 -2.06 -2.86 -13.31
CA ALA A 220 -2.11 -1.92 -12.19
C ALA A 220 -3.53 -1.69 -11.65
N GLY A 221 -4.57 -1.85 -12.48
CA GLY A 221 -5.94 -1.44 -12.13
C GLY A 221 -6.07 0.07 -11.90
N GLN A 222 -5.15 0.87 -12.44
CA GLN A 222 -5.12 2.32 -12.32
C GLN A 222 -6.15 2.94 -13.28
N VAL A 223 -6.75 4.07 -12.88
CA VAL A 223 -7.63 4.84 -13.75
C VAL A 223 -6.96 6.16 -14.16
N PRO A 224 -7.39 6.80 -15.26
CA PRO A 224 -6.87 8.10 -15.68
C PRO A 224 -7.02 9.18 -14.59
N PRO A 225 -6.11 10.16 -14.51
CA PRO A 225 -6.19 11.27 -13.55
C PRO A 225 -7.53 11.99 -13.55
N GLU A 226 -8.15 12.14 -14.69
CA GLU A 226 -9.46 12.80 -14.87
C GLU A 226 -10.58 12.03 -14.15
N THR A 227 -10.50 10.71 -14.12
CA THR A 227 -11.45 9.86 -13.39
C THR A 227 -11.26 10.04 -11.88
N VAL A 228 -10.03 10.09 -11.40
CA VAL A 228 -9.72 10.39 -9.99
C VAL A 228 -10.22 11.78 -9.61
N GLN A 229 -9.93 12.79 -10.44
CA GLN A 229 -10.37 14.17 -10.19
C GLN A 229 -11.89 14.32 -10.17
N LYS A 230 -12.60 13.56 -11.01
CA LYS A 230 -14.07 13.52 -11.01
C LYS A 230 -14.62 12.85 -9.75
N GLY A 231 -14.00 11.77 -9.31
CA GLY A 231 -14.43 11.02 -8.11
C GLY A 231 -14.06 11.70 -6.79
N MET A 232 -12.93 12.41 -6.76
CA MET A 232 -12.40 13.15 -5.59
C MET A 232 -11.93 14.54 -6.06
N PRO A 233 -12.84 15.54 -6.23
CA PRO A 233 -12.48 16.87 -6.75
C PRO A 233 -11.44 17.62 -5.90
N HIS A 234 -11.36 17.32 -4.61
CA HIS A 234 -10.43 17.92 -3.65
C HIS A 234 -9.05 17.25 -3.62
N ALA A 235 -8.86 16.11 -4.30
CA ALA A 235 -7.58 15.40 -4.28
C ALA A 235 -6.50 16.16 -5.05
N GLU A 236 -5.30 16.27 -4.45
CA GLU A 236 -4.10 16.63 -5.19
C GLU A 236 -3.63 15.43 -6.00
N ILE A 237 -3.43 15.59 -7.31
CA ILE A 237 -2.93 14.53 -8.18
C ILE A 237 -1.53 14.87 -8.63
N LYS A 238 -0.58 13.99 -8.34
CA LYS A 238 0.79 14.03 -8.87
C LYS A 238 0.97 12.96 -9.94
N LEU A 239 0.99 13.38 -11.21
CA LEU A 239 1.31 12.49 -12.32
C LEU A 239 2.82 12.50 -12.56
N LEU A 240 3.48 11.34 -12.45
CA LEU A 240 4.89 11.14 -12.73
C LEU A 240 5.07 10.60 -14.16
N ASP A 241 6.07 11.11 -14.87
CA ASP A 241 6.41 10.65 -16.21
C ASP A 241 7.27 9.39 -16.17
N LEU A 242 6.66 8.29 -15.72
CA LEU A 242 7.28 6.99 -15.51
C LEU A 242 6.36 5.89 -16.03
N ASP A 243 6.91 4.88 -16.71
CA ASP A 243 6.21 3.66 -17.09
C ASP A 243 6.50 2.54 -16.08
N CYS A 244 5.98 2.70 -14.88
CA CYS A 244 6.03 1.69 -13.82
C CYS A 244 4.82 1.87 -12.90
N TYR A 245 4.20 0.81 -12.45
CA TYR A 245 3.04 0.94 -11.56
C TYR A 245 3.38 0.88 -10.06
N HIS A 246 4.68 0.91 -9.72
CA HIS A 246 5.13 0.99 -8.34
C HIS A 246 6.22 2.05 -8.13
N PRO A 247 5.94 3.33 -8.44
CA PRO A 247 6.92 4.41 -8.29
C PRO A 247 7.37 4.59 -6.84
N ALA A 248 6.53 4.25 -5.87
CA ALA A 248 6.90 4.27 -4.45
C ALA A 248 8.08 3.34 -4.12
N ALA A 249 8.26 2.26 -4.89
CA ALA A 249 9.37 1.32 -4.76
C ALA A 249 10.59 1.73 -5.60
N SER A 250 10.36 2.12 -6.85
CA SER A 250 11.43 2.42 -7.80
C SER A 250 11.99 3.83 -7.69
N HIS A 251 11.16 4.78 -7.27
CA HIS A 251 11.50 6.22 -7.19
C HIS A 251 11.03 6.85 -5.87
N PRO A 252 11.41 6.28 -4.70
CA PRO A 252 11.01 6.82 -3.40
C PRO A 252 11.45 8.27 -3.22
N ASP A 253 12.61 8.66 -3.79
CA ASP A 253 13.17 10.02 -3.72
C ASP A 253 12.35 11.06 -4.51
N LEU A 254 11.48 10.62 -5.42
CA LEU A 254 10.50 11.49 -6.08
C LEU A 254 9.17 11.52 -5.31
N CYS A 255 8.74 10.39 -4.77
CA CYS A 255 7.43 10.25 -4.17
C CYS A 255 7.36 10.76 -2.73
N ALA A 256 8.34 10.42 -1.89
CA ALA A 256 8.33 10.77 -0.47
C ALA A 256 8.39 12.29 -0.21
N PRO A 257 9.23 13.09 -0.92
CA PRO A 257 9.20 14.55 -0.80
C PRO A 257 7.87 15.19 -1.23
N VAL A 258 7.22 14.64 -2.26
CA VAL A 258 5.88 15.12 -2.69
C VAL A 258 4.87 14.92 -1.58
N MET A 259 4.86 13.74 -0.96
CA MET A 259 4.01 13.46 0.18
C MET A 259 4.33 14.38 1.38
N LEU A 260 5.61 14.53 1.73
CA LEU A 260 6.02 15.41 2.84
C LEU A 260 5.53 16.85 2.62
N SER A 261 5.71 17.38 1.40
CA SER A 261 5.20 18.70 1.04
C SER A 261 3.67 18.81 1.13
N PHE A 262 2.95 17.74 0.79
CA PHE A 262 1.49 17.68 0.95
C PHE A 262 1.12 17.73 2.44
N LEU A 263 1.75 16.92 3.30
CA LEU A 263 1.46 16.90 4.75
C LEU A 263 1.77 18.24 5.42
N GLN A 264 2.85 18.91 5.02
CA GLN A 264 3.22 20.22 5.56
C GLN A 264 2.20 21.33 5.28
N LYS A 265 1.36 21.20 4.26
CA LYS A 265 0.24 22.12 4.00
C LYS A 265 -0.95 21.90 4.94
N LEU A 266 -1.00 20.74 5.61
CA LEU A 266 -2.09 20.33 6.51
C LEU A 266 -1.77 20.59 8.00
N ALA A 267 -0.52 21.01 8.29
CA ALA A 267 -0.01 21.23 9.64
C ALA A 267 -0.52 22.54 10.27
#